data_a96b3237902a55dda77906d32797a4a9
#
_entry.id   a96b3237902a55dda77906d32797a4a9
#
_cell.length_a   1.000
_cell.length_b   1.000
_cell.length_c   1.000
_cell.angle_alpha   90.00
_cell.angle_beta   90.00
_cell.angle_gamma   90.00
#
_symmetry.space_group_name_H-M   'P 1'
#
loop_
_entity.id
_entity.type
_entity.pdbx_description
1 polymer ?
#
loop_
_entity_poly.entity_id
_entity_poly.type
_entity_poly.pdbx_seq_one_letter_code
_entity_poly.pdbx_strand_id
1 'polypeptide(L)'
;INDVLQMSKLESGEIVLAHEAFSLRQLFPEIITIVEGRAAGFSISMEYDLPTAEQCDCCCVYGSPLHLRQLLLNIYTNCIKYNRPGGKVHTKVERVEKTEEQVVYRWTITDTGIGMSDRFVKHIFDPFVQEHSDARSVYQGTGLGMTIVKKLVDKMHGSIEVSSREGVGSTFVITLPFEIARQQKCRGENTSEKLSLQGLKLMLAEDNELNAEIAQVLLQDAGAEVTVVNDGRQALELFAASPAGTFDGILMDVMMPVMGGLAAARAIRALPRKDAQLVPIIAMTANAFVEDAQKSMQAGMNAHLAKPLDIHKTIAVIAACCR
;
A
#
# COMPACT_ATOMS: atom_id res chain seq x y z
N ILE A 1 12.05 -4.87 8.26
CA ILE A 1 11.59 -4.60 9.64
C ILE A 1 10.08 -4.46 9.64
N ASN A 2 9.49 -3.68 8.73
CA ASN A 2 8.03 -3.45 8.66
C ASN A 2 7.25 -4.74 8.42
N ASP A 3 7.68 -5.61 7.52
CA ASP A 3 7.03 -6.91 7.27
C ASP A 3 7.05 -7.82 8.51
N VAL A 4 8.16 -7.80 9.27
CA VAL A 4 8.31 -8.58 10.51
C VAL A 4 7.36 -8.07 11.59
N LEU A 5 7.27 -6.74 11.77
CA LEU A 5 6.34 -6.12 12.70
C LEU A 5 4.89 -6.39 12.31
N GLN A 6 4.57 -6.32 11.03
CA GLN A 6 3.24 -6.63 10.52
C GLN A 6 2.89 -8.11 10.72
N MET A 7 3.85 -8.99 10.48
CA MET A 7 3.69 -10.42 10.73
C MET A 7 3.44 -10.70 12.22
N SER A 8 4.22 -10.09 13.11
CA SER A 8 4.03 -10.20 14.55
C SER A 8 2.62 -9.75 14.98
N LYS A 9 2.13 -8.63 14.43
CA LYS A 9 0.77 -8.12 14.70
C LYS A 9 -0.34 -9.00 14.13
N LEU A 10 -0.10 -9.65 12.99
CA LEU A 10 -1.04 -10.63 12.44
C LEU A 10 -1.11 -11.88 13.31
N GLU A 11 0.01 -12.28 13.91
CA GLU A 11 0.09 -13.45 14.83
C GLU A 11 -0.48 -13.16 16.22
N SER A 12 -0.22 -11.99 16.77
CA SER A 12 -0.80 -11.58 18.06
C SER A 12 -2.30 -11.29 17.99
N GLY A 13 -2.89 -11.27 16.78
CA GLY A 13 -4.30 -10.92 16.62
C GLY A 13 -4.60 -9.41 16.69
N GLU A 14 -3.58 -8.57 16.83
CA GLU A 14 -3.72 -7.11 16.96
C GLU A 14 -4.24 -6.44 15.68
N ILE A 15 -4.07 -7.06 14.49
CA ILE A 15 -4.64 -6.53 13.26
C ILE A 15 -6.14 -6.81 13.24
N VAL A 16 -6.91 -5.76 13.43
CA VAL A 16 -8.36 -5.74 13.23
C VAL A 16 -8.64 -5.25 11.81
N LEU A 17 -9.30 -6.08 11.00
CA LEU A 17 -9.75 -5.66 9.68
C LEU A 17 -10.84 -4.62 9.85
N ALA A 18 -10.77 -3.51 9.12
CA ALA A 18 -11.85 -2.55 9.06
C ALA A 18 -13.09 -3.22 8.44
N HIS A 19 -14.27 -2.86 8.93
CA HIS A 19 -15.56 -3.25 8.36
C HIS A 19 -16.26 -1.97 7.92
N GLU A 20 -15.85 -1.45 6.76
CA GLU A 20 -16.38 -0.21 6.20
C GLU A 20 -16.96 -0.43 4.80
N ALA A 21 -17.96 0.38 4.45
CA ALA A 21 -18.54 0.34 3.12
C ALA A 21 -17.58 1.00 2.11
N PHE A 22 -17.21 0.28 1.06
CA PHE A 22 -16.34 0.78 0.00
C PHE A 22 -16.74 0.26 -1.38
N SER A 23 -16.24 0.91 -2.44
CA SER A 23 -16.51 0.55 -3.81
C SER A 23 -15.32 -0.23 -4.40
N LEU A 24 -15.54 -1.47 -4.79
CA LEU A 24 -14.57 -2.24 -5.56
C LEU A 24 -14.25 -1.57 -6.91
N ARG A 25 -15.26 -0.88 -7.51
CA ARG A 25 -15.11 -0.13 -8.77
C ARG A 25 -14.14 1.06 -8.64
N GLN A 26 -14.01 1.64 -7.45
CA GLN A 26 -13.07 2.73 -7.19
C GLN A 26 -11.70 2.20 -6.77
N LEU A 27 -11.65 1.17 -5.93
CA LEU A 27 -10.41 0.59 -5.43
C LEU A 27 -9.56 -0.05 -6.54
N PHE A 28 -10.20 -0.71 -7.51
CA PHE A 28 -9.49 -1.46 -8.54
C PHE A 28 -8.67 -0.57 -9.49
N PRO A 29 -9.19 0.54 -10.06
CA PRO A 29 -8.39 1.48 -10.84
C PRO A 29 -7.19 2.06 -10.10
N GLU A 30 -7.31 2.34 -8.80
CA GLU A 30 -6.19 2.80 -7.97
C GLU A 30 -5.07 1.74 -7.92
N ILE A 31 -5.43 0.48 -7.71
CA ILE A 31 -4.47 -0.64 -7.71
C ILE A 31 -3.83 -0.79 -9.10
N ILE A 32 -4.62 -0.72 -10.17
CA ILE A 32 -4.14 -0.82 -11.56
C ILE A 32 -3.11 0.27 -11.84
N THR A 33 -3.38 1.53 -11.50
CA THR A 33 -2.47 2.65 -11.71
C THR A 33 -1.11 2.41 -11.06
N ILE A 34 -1.10 1.95 -9.81
CA ILE A 34 0.13 1.62 -9.08
C ILE A 34 0.90 0.49 -9.76
N VAL A 35 0.19 -0.56 -10.14
CA VAL A 35 0.79 -1.78 -10.72
C VAL A 35 1.35 -1.51 -12.12
N GLU A 36 0.65 -0.73 -12.95
CA GLU A 36 1.11 -0.33 -14.30
C GLU A 36 2.35 0.56 -14.23
N GLY A 37 2.37 1.54 -13.32
CA GLY A 37 3.56 2.36 -13.09
C GLY A 37 4.79 1.50 -12.79
N ARG A 38 4.63 0.50 -11.94
CA ARG A 38 5.71 -0.42 -11.58
C ARG A 38 6.08 -1.36 -12.72
N ALA A 39 5.10 -1.95 -13.42
CA ALA A 39 5.31 -2.85 -14.54
C ALA A 39 6.07 -2.19 -15.70
N ALA A 40 5.81 -0.90 -15.95
CA ALA A 40 6.52 -0.11 -16.96
C ALA A 40 8.03 -0.06 -16.72
N GLY A 41 8.47 0.08 -15.44
CA GLY A 41 9.89 0.07 -15.06
C GLY A 41 10.59 -1.27 -15.33
N PHE A 42 9.84 -2.37 -15.44
CA PHE A 42 10.35 -3.71 -15.71
C PHE A 42 10.06 -4.21 -17.14
N SER A 43 9.48 -3.36 -18.01
CA SER A 43 9.04 -3.71 -19.37
C SER A 43 8.07 -4.90 -19.40
N ILE A 44 7.09 -4.91 -18.48
CA ILE A 44 6.07 -5.95 -18.35
C ILE A 44 4.74 -5.40 -18.84
N SER A 45 4.02 -6.19 -19.66
CA SER A 45 2.68 -5.86 -20.14
C SER A 45 1.62 -6.31 -19.13
N MET A 46 0.67 -5.42 -18.82
CA MET A 46 -0.47 -5.71 -17.95
C MET A 46 -1.73 -5.87 -18.80
N GLU A 47 -2.48 -6.93 -18.56
CA GLU A 47 -3.74 -7.24 -19.25
C GLU A 47 -4.85 -7.52 -18.21
N TYR A 48 -6.07 -6.99 -18.45
CA TYR A 48 -7.16 -7.09 -17.50
C TYR A 48 -8.48 -7.51 -18.15
N ASP A 49 -9.09 -8.57 -17.61
CA ASP A 49 -10.47 -8.98 -17.87
C ASP A 49 -11.31 -8.61 -16.64
N LEU A 50 -11.88 -7.41 -16.65
CA LEU A 50 -12.69 -6.90 -15.55
C LEU A 50 -14.18 -7.11 -15.83
N PRO A 51 -15.02 -7.34 -14.80
CA PRO A 51 -16.47 -7.47 -14.98
C PRO A 51 -17.04 -6.17 -15.54
N THR A 52 -17.98 -6.32 -16.49
CA THR A 52 -18.69 -5.17 -17.06
C THR A 52 -19.56 -4.45 -16.04
N ALA A 53 -20.01 -3.22 -16.36
CA ALA A 53 -20.86 -2.43 -15.48
C ALA A 53 -22.15 -3.17 -15.09
N GLU A 54 -22.71 -3.98 -15.99
CA GLU A 54 -23.92 -4.79 -15.76
C GLU A 54 -23.66 -5.99 -14.84
N GLN A 55 -22.43 -6.51 -14.83
CA GLN A 55 -22.00 -7.59 -13.95
C GLN A 55 -21.59 -7.08 -12.57
N CYS A 56 -21.42 -5.78 -12.41
CA CYS A 56 -20.90 -5.12 -11.21
C CYS A 56 -22.00 -4.34 -10.45
N ASP A 57 -23.25 -4.84 -10.46
CA ASP A 57 -24.40 -4.25 -9.76
C ASP A 57 -24.25 -4.21 -8.21
N CYS A 58 -23.25 -4.91 -7.67
CA CYS A 58 -22.92 -4.96 -6.23
C CYS A 58 -21.49 -4.48 -5.95
N CYS A 59 -21.10 -3.35 -6.54
CA CYS A 59 -19.74 -2.80 -6.36
C CYS A 59 -19.50 -2.21 -4.96
N CYS A 60 -20.57 -1.88 -4.21
CA CYS A 60 -20.51 -1.42 -2.82
C CYS A 60 -20.58 -2.61 -1.87
N VAL A 61 -19.52 -2.81 -1.11
CA VAL A 61 -19.38 -3.94 -0.19
C VAL A 61 -18.81 -3.48 1.14
N TYR A 62 -19.08 -4.25 2.21
CA TYR A 62 -18.39 -4.07 3.48
C TYR A 62 -17.11 -4.89 3.52
N GLY A 63 -16.06 -4.33 4.09
CA GLY A 63 -14.77 -4.99 4.30
C GLY A 63 -13.66 -4.01 4.61
N SER A 64 -12.42 -4.43 4.38
CA SER A 64 -11.23 -3.60 4.58
C SER A 64 -10.55 -3.30 3.24
N PRO A 65 -10.84 -2.14 2.59
CA PRO A 65 -10.25 -1.78 1.30
C PRO A 65 -8.73 -1.71 1.37
N LEU A 66 -8.22 -1.27 2.51
CA LEU A 66 -6.82 -1.16 2.82
C LEU A 66 -6.08 -2.50 2.74
N HIS A 67 -6.59 -3.52 3.46
CA HIS A 67 -5.97 -4.84 3.47
C HIS A 67 -6.20 -5.59 2.15
N LEU A 68 -7.32 -5.33 1.45
CA LEU A 68 -7.53 -5.85 0.10
C LEU A 68 -6.50 -5.27 -0.89
N ARG A 69 -6.27 -3.94 -0.84
CA ARG A 69 -5.22 -3.28 -1.63
C ARG A 69 -3.86 -3.91 -1.36
N GLN A 70 -3.48 -4.03 -0.11
CA GLN A 70 -2.21 -4.62 0.30
C GLN A 70 -2.03 -6.06 -0.18
N LEU A 71 -3.05 -6.90 -0.01
CA LEU A 71 -3.06 -8.28 -0.49
C LEU A 71 -2.77 -8.35 -1.99
N LEU A 72 -3.51 -7.58 -2.79
CA LEU A 72 -3.37 -7.57 -4.24
C LEU A 72 -2.01 -7.01 -4.67
N LEU A 73 -1.55 -5.91 -4.07
CA LEU A 73 -0.25 -5.32 -4.39
C LEU A 73 0.91 -6.27 -4.07
N ASN A 74 0.85 -7.04 -2.98
CA ASN A 74 1.87 -8.05 -2.69
C ASN A 74 1.96 -9.12 -3.78
N ILE A 75 0.81 -9.57 -4.31
CA ILE A 75 0.78 -10.55 -5.39
C ILE A 75 1.31 -9.95 -6.69
N TYR A 76 0.81 -8.78 -7.10
CA TYR A 76 1.27 -8.10 -8.32
C TYR A 76 2.75 -7.79 -8.27
N THR A 77 3.25 -7.33 -7.13
CA THR A 77 4.69 -7.07 -6.94
C THR A 77 5.51 -8.33 -7.19
N ASN A 78 5.07 -9.48 -6.71
CA ASN A 78 5.74 -10.75 -7.00
C ASN A 78 5.65 -11.13 -8.48
N CYS A 79 4.46 -11.01 -9.11
CA CYS A 79 4.27 -11.29 -10.52
C CYS A 79 5.15 -10.39 -11.43
N ILE A 80 5.41 -9.15 -11.02
CA ILE A 80 6.29 -8.22 -11.75
C ILE A 80 7.74 -8.52 -11.45
N LYS A 81 8.12 -8.63 -10.18
CA LYS A 81 9.50 -8.83 -9.71
C LYS A 81 10.14 -10.11 -10.25
N TYR A 82 9.36 -11.19 -10.30
CA TYR A 82 9.84 -12.50 -10.76
C TYR A 82 9.46 -12.81 -12.21
N ASN A 83 9.07 -11.77 -12.97
CA ASN A 83 8.80 -11.89 -14.39
C ASN A 83 10.08 -11.74 -15.23
N ARG A 84 9.93 -11.98 -16.52
CA ARG A 84 10.99 -11.78 -17.51
C ARG A 84 10.78 -10.46 -18.23
N PRO A 85 11.84 -9.77 -18.66
CA PRO A 85 11.70 -8.60 -19.53
C PRO A 85 10.85 -8.94 -20.77
N GLY A 86 9.84 -8.11 -21.08
CA GLY A 86 8.88 -8.38 -22.16
C GLY A 86 7.80 -9.42 -21.81
N GLY A 87 7.73 -9.86 -20.54
CA GLY A 87 6.69 -10.75 -20.07
C GLY A 87 5.36 -10.05 -19.83
N LYS A 88 4.38 -10.83 -19.35
CA LYS A 88 3.01 -10.36 -19.14
C LYS A 88 2.49 -10.72 -17.76
N VAL A 89 1.58 -9.92 -17.24
CA VAL A 89 0.71 -10.26 -16.12
C VAL A 89 -0.74 -10.06 -16.58
N HIS A 90 -1.52 -11.11 -16.53
CA HIS A 90 -2.94 -11.10 -16.89
C HIS A 90 -3.80 -11.27 -15.64
N THR A 91 -4.77 -10.41 -15.48
CA THR A 91 -5.72 -10.45 -14.36
C THR A 91 -7.14 -10.62 -14.85
N LYS A 92 -7.81 -11.63 -14.37
CA LYS A 92 -9.25 -11.84 -14.57
C LYS A 92 -9.98 -11.70 -13.24
N VAL A 93 -11.06 -10.91 -13.23
CA VAL A 93 -11.92 -10.73 -12.05
C VAL A 93 -13.32 -11.21 -12.38
N GLU A 94 -13.86 -12.11 -11.57
CA GLU A 94 -15.17 -12.71 -11.77
C GLU A 94 -15.99 -12.65 -10.49
N ARG A 95 -17.29 -12.36 -10.64
CA ARG A 95 -18.26 -12.63 -9.58
C ARG A 95 -18.69 -14.08 -9.69
N VAL A 96 -18.30 -14.92 -8.71
CA VAL A 96 -18.58 -16.37 -8.74
C VAL A 96 -19.87 -16.73 -8.02
N GLU A 97 -20.28 -15.92 -7.03
CA GLU A 97 -21.52 -16.15 -6.29
C GLU A 97 -22.11 -14.81 -5.85
N LYS A 98 -23.45 -14.75 -5.78
CA LYS A 98 -24.20 -13.63 -5.24
C LYS A 98 -25.45 -14.13 -4.57
N THR A 99 -25.61 -13.75 -3.33
CA THR A 99 -26.88 -13.88 -2.58
C THR A 99 -27.49 -12.51 -2.36
N GLU A 100 -28.55 -12.43 -1.56
CA GLU A 100 -29.11 -11.15 -1.17
C GLU A 100 -28.18 -10.33 -0.26
N GLU A 101 -27.34 -10.96 0.56
CA GLU A 101 -26.52 -10.32 1.59
C GLU A 101 -25.02 -10.34 1.27
N GLN A 102 -24.59 -11.28 0.44
CA GLN A 102 -23.19 -11.55 0.19
C GLN A 102 -22.89 -11.67 -1.30
N VAL A 103 -21.70 -11.24 -1.70
CA VAL A 103 -21.12 -11.44 -3.02
C VAL A 103 -19.73 -12.03 -2.89
N VAL A 104 -19.40 -12.98 -3.75
CA VAL A 104 -18.07 -13.61 -3.79
C VAL A 104 -17.38 -13.24 -5.09
N TYR A 105 -16.20 -12.64 -4.98
CA TYR A 105 -15.35 -12.33 -6.12
C TYR A 105 -14.14 -13.26 -6.17
N ARG A 106 -13.72 -13.59 -7.38
CA ARG A 106 -12.51 -14.34 -7.68
C ARG A 106 -11.57 -13.50 -8.54
N TRP A 107 -10.33 -13.36 -8.09
CA TRP A 107 -9.23 -12.80 -8.86
C TRP A 107 -8.33 -13.94 -9.32
N THR A 108 -8.10 -14.06 -10.62
CA THR A 108 -7.10 -14.95 -11.21
C THR A 108 -5.99 -14.09 -11.80
N ILE A 109 -4.81 -14.12 -11.19
CA ILE A 109 -3.65 -13.33 -11.60
C ILE A 109 -2.59 -14.31 -12.11
N THR A 110 -2.26 -14.22 -13.40
CA THR A 110 -1.32 -15.11 -14.09
C THR A 110 -0.15 -14.30 -14.62
N ASP A 111 1.07 -14.71 -14.31
CA ASP A 111 2.30 -14.17 -14.86
C ASP A 111 3.01 -15.15 -15.80
N THR A 112 3.86 -14.62 -16.68
CA THR A 112 4.74 -15.38 -17.58
C THR A 112 6.18 -15.41 -17.10
N GLY A 113 6.37 -15.32 -15.79
CA GLY A 113 7.68 -15.20 -15.14
C GLY A 113 8.52 -16.47 -15.16
N ILE A 114 9.46 -16.52 -14.22
CA ILE A 114 10.37 -17.66 -14.06
C ILE A 114 9.66 -18.92 -13.56
N GLY A 115 8.47 -18.75 -12.94
CA GLY A 115 7.75 -19.83 -12.28
C GLY A 115 8.45 -20.32 -11.02
N MET A 116 7.91 -21.37 -10.43
CA MET A 116 8.36 -21.98 -9.17
C MET A 116 8.37 -23.49 -9.27
N SER A 117 9.27 -24.14 -8.52
CA SER A 117 9.31 -25.60 -8.40
C SER A 117 8.11 -26.13 -7.60
N ASP A 118 7.67 -27.36 -7.89
CA ASP A 118 6.59 -28.02 -7.14
C ASP A 118 6.89 -28.12 -5.64
N ARG A 119 8.17 -28.18 -5.28
CA ARG A 119 8.62 -28.18 -3.89
C ARG A 119 8.38 -26.83 -3.24
N PHE A 120 8.72 -25.73 -3.92
CA PHE A 120 8.59 -24.39 -3.39
C PHE A 120 7.12 -23.96 -3.29
N VAL A 121 6.29 -24.31 -4.27
CA VAL A 121 4.83 -24.02 -4.25
C VAL A 121 4.16 -24.52 -2.97
N LYS A 122 4.58 -25.67 -2.43
CA LYS A 122 4.04 -26.21 -1.17
C LYS A 122 4.40 -25.39 0.06
N HIS A 123 5.44 -24.57 -0.02
CA HIS A 123 5.99 -23.77 1.07
C HIS A 123 5.91 -22.26 0.83
N ILE A 124 5.25 -21.82 -0.26
CA ILE A 124 5.21 -20.41 -0.66
C ILE A 124 4.60 -19.49 0.42
N PHE A 125 3.74 -20.04 1.27
CA PHE A 125 3.09 -19.32 2.36
C PHE A 125 3.82 -19.44 3.71
N ASP A 126 4.88 -20.24 3.79
CA ASP A 126 5.67 -20.37 5.00
C ASP A 126 6.53 -19.11 5.21
N PRO A 127 6.66 -18.63 6.46
CA PRO A 127 7.43 -17.41 6.73
C PRO A 127 8.91 -17.60 6.43
N PHE A 128 9.54 -16.56 5.88
CA PHE A 128 10.98 -16.48 5.56
C PHE A 128 11.47 -17.44 4.49
N VAL A 129 10.58 -18.15 3.80
CA VAL A 129 10.94 -19.10 2.73
C VAL A 129 11.13 -18.36 1.42
N GLN A 130 12.24 -18.64 0.72
CA GLN A 130 12.57 -18.12 -0.60
C GLN A 130 13.16 -19.25 -1.44
N GLU A 131 12.82 -19.31 -2.74
CA GLU A 131 13.29 -20.38 -3.62
C GLU A 131 14.79 -20.27 -3.95
N HIS A 132 15.31 -19.05 -4.05
CA HIS A 132 16.71 -18.75 -4.30
C HIS A 132 17.24 -17.82 -3.20
N SER A 133 17.93 -18.41 -2.22
CA SER A 133 18.52 -17.68 -1.09
C SER A 133 20.00 -17.35 -1.29
N ASP A 134 20.57 -17.54 -2.50
CA ASP A 134 21.96 -17.27 -2.75
C ASP A 134 22.27 -15.77 -2.64
N ALA A 135 23.40 -15.44 -2.01
CA ALA A 135 23.88 -14.06 -1.78
C ALA A 135 24.09 -13.23 -3.07
N ARG A 136 23.91 -13.85 -4.26
CA ARG A 136 23.95 -13.24 -5.60
C ARG A 136 22.57 -13.09 -6.23
N SER A 137 21.49 -13.42 -5.52
CA SER A 137 20.12 -13.26 -6.02
C SER A 137 19.86 -11.77 -6.27
N VAL A 138 19.54 -11.42 -7.49
CA VAL A 138 19.12 -10.07 -7.91
C VAL A 138 17.80 -9.65 -7.21
N TYR A 139 17.11 -10.62 -6.61
CA TYR A 139 15.77 -10.46 -6.03
C TYR A 139 15.82 -10.53 -4.50
N GLN A 140 16.23 -9.45 -3.84
CA GLN A 140 16.13 -9.34 -2.38
C GLN A 140 14.67 -9.26 -1.95
N GLY A 141 14.27 -10.01 -0.90
CA GLY A 141 12.94 -9.97 -0.30
C GLY A 141 12.99 -10.53 1.12
N THR A 142 12.00 -10.22 1.95
CA THR A 142 11.91 -10.71 3.34
C THR A 142 11.40 -12.15 3.44
N GLY A 143 10.78 -12.68 2.38
CA GLY A 143 10.08 -13.97 2.41
C GLY A 143 8.78 -13.94 3.23
N LEU A 144 8.27 -12.77 3.58
CA LEU A 144 7.05 -12.60 4.39
C LEU A 144 5.82 -12.18 3.57
N GLY A 145 6.00 -11.63 2.38
CA GLY A 145 4.89 -11.08 1.59
C GLY A 145 3.76 -12.09 1.32
N MET A 146 4.09 -13.33 0.92
CA MET A 146 3.08 -14.36 0.67
C MET A 146 2.47 -14.94 1.95
N THR A 147 3.22 -14.98 3.04
CA THR A 147 2.68 -15.35 4.36
C THR A 147 1.66 -14.31 4.83
N ILE A 148 1.93 -13.02 4.63
CA ILE A 148 1.01 -11.92 4.93
C ILE A 148 -0.25 -12.04 4.06
N VAL A 149 -0.10 -12.31 2.74
CA VAL A 149 -1.23 -12.56 1.84
C VAL A 149 -2.12 -13.68 2.38
N LYS A 150 -1.55 -14.84 2.71
CA LYS A 150 -2.31 -15.98 3.23
C LYS A 150 -3.09 -15.63 4.50
N LYS A 151 -2.44 -14.98 5.47
CA LYS A 151 -3.08 -14.56 6.72
C LYS A 151 -4.19 -13.53 6.52
N LEU A 152 -4.03 -12.58 5.57
CA LEU A 152 -5.07 -11.62 5.22
C LEU A 152 -6.27 -12.31 4.57
N VAL A 153 -6.03 -13.22 3.61
CA VAL A 153 -7.08 -14.02 2.96
C VAL A 153 -7.87 -14.81 4.00
N ASP A 154 -7.18 -15.48 4.93
CA ASP A 154 -7.83 -16.27 6.00
C ASP A 154 -8.67 -15.38 6.93
N LYS A 155 -8.15 -14.20 7.32
CA LYS A 155 -8.91 -13.22 8.12
C LYS A 155 -10.11 -12.62 7.37
N MET A 156 -10.06 -12.56 6.04
CA MET A 156 -11.16 -12.15 5.17
C MET A 156 -12.10 -13.30 4.82
N HIS A 157 -11.95 -14.47 5.46
CA HIS A 157 -12.76 -15.68 5.23
C HIS A 157 -12.75 -16.17 3.78
N GLY A 158 -11.65 -15.94 3.06
CA GLY A 158 -11.46 -16.34 1.68
C GLY A 158 -10.55 -17.54 1.51
N SER A 159 -10.19 -17.79 0.26
CA SER A 159 -9.20 -18.81 -0.12
C SER A 159 -8.19 -18.25 -1.12
N ILE A 160 -6.98 -18.80 -1.09
CA ILE A 160 -5.94 -18.56 -2.09
C ILE A 160 -5.34 -19.89 -2.53
N GLU A 161 -5.25 -20.06 -3.84
CA GLU A 161 -4.62 -21.22 -4.48
C GLU A 161 -3.51 -20.71 -5.40
N VAL A 162 -2.42 -21.49 -5.49
CA VAL A 162 -1.27 -21.17 -6.34
C VAL A 162 -0.93 -22.37 -7.19
N SER A 163 -0.79 -22.15 -8.48
CA SER A 163 -0.23 -23.11 -9.42
C SER A 163 0.92 -22.46 -10.16
N SER A 164 2.04 -23.17 -10.32
CA SER A 164 3.22 -22.65 -10.99
C SER A 164 4.00 -23.76 -11.65
N ARG A 165 4.77 -23.40 -12.67
CA ARG A 165 5.71 -24.28 -13.34
C ARG A 165 6.96 -23.52 -13.70
N GLU A 166 8.13 -24.07 -13.30
CA GLU A 166 9.43 -23.48 -13.66
C GLU A 166 9.53 -23.21 -15.16
N GLY A 167 10.00 -22.03 -15.49
CA GLY A 167 10.18 -21.60 -16.86
C GLY A 167 8.90 -21.20 -17.61
N VAL A 168 7.72 -21.31 -17.01
CA VAL A 168 6.43 -20.99 -17.64
C VAL A 168 5.77 -19.76 -16.98
N GLY A 169 5.72 -19.71 -15.64
CA GLY A 169 5.10 -18.66 -14.86
C GLY A 169 4.24 -19.21 -13.73
N SER A 170 3.45 -18.32 -13.10
CA SER A 170 2.62 -18.65 -11.95
C SER A 170 1.21 -18.12 -12.12
N THR A 171 0.24 -18.78 -11.46
CA THR A 171 -1.16 -18.35 -11.39
C THR A 171 -1.59 -18.37 -9.93
N PHE A 172 -2.11 -17.23 -9.48
CA PHE A 172 -2.69 -17.02 -8.16
C PHE A 172 -4.20 -16.87 -8.30
N VAL A 173 -4.97 -17.70 -7.61
CA VAL A 173 -6.44 -17.64 -7.58
C VAL A 173 -6.88 -17.26 -6.18
N ILE A 174 -7.44 -16.07 -6.02
CA ILE A 174 -7.93 -15.54 -4.75
C ILE A 174 -9.46 -15.48 -4.83
N THR A 175 -10.14 -16.02 -3.83
CA THR A 175 -11.59 -15.95 -3.71
C THR A 175 -11.97 -15.34 -2.38
N LEU A 176 -12.70 -14.22 -2.42
CA LEU A 176 -13.08 -13.46 -1.23
C LEU A 176 -14.59 -13.21 -1.18
N PRO A 177 -15.25 -13.51 -0.06
CA PRO A 177 -16.61 -13.11 0.21
C PRO A 177 -16.68 -11.69 0.75
N PHE A 178 -17.71 -10.94 0.37
CA PHE A 178 -18.01 -9.62 0.87
C PHE A 178 -19.51 -9.51 1.19
N GLU A 179 -19.84 -8.84 2.28
CA GLU A 179 -21.20 -8.43 2.58
C GLU A 179 -21.62 -7.26 1.68
N ILE A 180 -22.85 -7.28 1.16
CA ILE A 180 -23.36 -6.26 0.23
C ILE A 180 -23.84 -5.04 1.02
N ALA A 181 -23.33 -3.86 0.71
CA ALA A 181 -23.74 -2.59 1.33
C ALA A 181 -25.00 -2.03 0.62
N ARG A 182 -26.21 -2.50 1.02
CA ARG A 182 -27.49 -2.20 0.34
C ARG A 182 -28.00 -0.77 0.50
N GLN A 183 -27.62 -0.02 1.55
CA GLN A 183 -28.26 1.24 1.91
C GLN A 183 -27.34 2.45 2.08
N GLN A 184 -26.03 2.27 2.04
CA GLN A 184 -25.12 3.39 2.06
C GLN A 184 -24.58 3.60 0.65
N LYS A 185 -24.85 4.80 0.07
CA LYS A 185 -24.01 5.28 -1.04
C LYS A 185 -22.58 5.09 -0.58
N CYS A 186 -21.79 4.30 -1.30
CA CYS A 186 -20.36 4.21 -1.04
C CYS A 186 -19.84 5.62 -0.87
N ARG A 187 -19.05 5.87 0.17
CA ARG A 187 -18.44 7.17 0.47
C ARG A 187 -17.60 7.68 -0.70
N GLY A 188 -18.19 7.94 -1.83
CA GLY A 188 -17.56 8.38 -3.08
C GLY A 188 -18.56 8.92 -4.08
N GLU A 189 -19.89 8.70 -3.87
CA GLU A 189 -20.94 9.24 -4.76
C GLU A 189 -21.59 10.55 -4.26
N ASN A 190 -21.31 10.99 -3.05
CA ASN A 190 -21.73 12.31 -2.59
C ASN A 190 -20.61 13.32 -2.79
N THR A 191 -20.82 14.23 -3.73
CA THR A 191 -20.27 15.61 -3.78
C THR A 191 -19.23 15.87 -2.71
N SER A 192 -18.05 15.30 -2.88
CA SER A 192 -16.88 15.85 -2.25
C SER A 192 -16.59 17.16 -2.99
N GLU A 193 -16.62 18.27 -2.31
CA GLU A 193 -15.55 19.22 -2.56
C GLU A 193 -14.30 18.32 -2.67
N LYS A 194 -13.73 18.21 -3.87
CA LYS A 194 -12.47 17.49 -4.08
C LYS A 194 -11.47 18.20 -3.17
N LEU A 195 -11.21 17.63 -1.99
CA LEU A 195 -10.07 18.04 -1.19
C LEU A 195 -8.87 17.79 -2.09
N SER A 196 -8.42 18.82 -2.75
CA SER A 196 -7.34 18.79 -3.73
C SER A 196 -6.07 19.24 -3.02
N LEU A 197 -5.00 18.52 -3.26
CA LEU A 197 -3.64 18.89 -2.87
C LEU A 197 -2.93 19.66 -3.98
N GLN A 198 -3.70 20.23 -4.93
CA GLN A 198 -3.20 20.90 -6.14
C GLN A 198 -2.15 21.96 -5.79
N GLY A 199 -0.96 21.75 -6.33
CA GLY A 199 0.15 22.69 -6.19
C GLY A 199 0.93 22.60 -4.88
N LEU A 200 0.55 21.72 -3.94
CA LEU A 200 1.33 21.49 -2.74
C LEU A 200 2.59 20.69 -3.05
N LYS A 201 3.72 21.12 -2.51
CA LYS A 201 5.02 20.44 -2.56
C LYS A 201 5.26 19.67 -1.28
N LEU A 202 5.19 18.37 -1.35
CA LEU A 202 5.29 17.49 -0.20
C LEU A 202 6.60 16.69 -0.22
N MET A 203 7.24 16.55 0.94
CA MET A 203 8.30 15.60 1.14
C MET A 203 7.72 14.33 1.78
N LEU A 204 8.06 13.17 1.26
CA LEU A 204 7.67 11.87 1.78
C LEU A 204 8.91 11.10 2.22
N ALA A 205 9.07 10.88 3.51
CA ALA A 205 10.14 10.07 4.09
C ALA A 205 9.59 8.69 4.46
N GLU A 206 10.01 7.66 3.73
CA GLU A 206 9.54 6.27 3.84
C GLU A 206 10.67 5.33 3.40
N ASP A 207 11.04 4.35 4.23
CA ASP A 207 12.12 3.41 3.96
C ASP A 207 11.70 2.19 3.14
N ASN A 208 10.41 1.92 3.07
CA ASN A 208 9.86 0.84 2.26
C ASN A 208 9.46 1.36 0.88
N GLU A 209 10.19 0.91 -0.16
CA GLU A 209 9.97 1.35 -1.55
C GLU A 209 8.52 1.19 -2.02
N LEU A 210 7.85 0.07 -1.66
CA LEU A 210 6.47 -0.17 -2.05
C LEU A 210 5.50 0.82 -1.38
N ASN A 211 5.70 1.09 -0.08
CA ASN A 211 4.88 2.05 0.65
C ASN A 211 5.10 3.47 0.13
N ALA A 212 6.36 3.83 -0.17
CA ALA A 212 6.71 5.12 -0.75
C ALA A 212 6.06 5.32 -2.12
N GLU A 213 6.14 4.32 -3.00
CA GLU A 213 5.51 4.36 -4.33
C GLU A 213 3.99 4.50 -4.25
N ILE A 214 3.34 3.71 -3.38
CA ILE A 214 1.89 3.78 -3.16
C ILE A 214 1.49 5.19 -2.68
N ALA A 215 2.17 5.69 -1.64
CA ALA A 215 1.87 7.01 -1.10
C ALA A 215 2.14 8.11 -2.12
N GLN A 216 3.23 8.02 -2.87
CA GLN A 216 3.59 8.98 -3.92
C GLN A 216 2.52 9.05 -5.00
N VAL A 217 2.10 7.92 -5.58
CA VAL A 217 1.07 7.87 -6.63
C VAL A 217 -0.25 8.45 -6.11
N LEU A 218 -0.69 8.05 -4.92
CA LEU A 218 -1.95 8.52 -4.34
C LEU A 218 -1.95 10.04 -4.07
N LEU A 219 -0.83 10.60 -3.65
CA LEU A 219 -0.69 12.03 -3.39
C LEU A 219 -0.57 12.84 -4.69
N GLN A 220 0.10 12.30 -5.70
CA GLN A 220 0.21 12.91 -7.03
C GLN A 220 -1.14 12.92 -7.75
N ASP A 221 -1.93 11.85 -7.65
CA ASP A 221 -3.30 11.79 -8.18
C ASP A 221 -4.22 12.83 -7.51
N ALA A 222 -3.95 13.17 -6.24
CA ALA A 222 -4.62 14.25 -5.54
C ALA A 222 -4.11 15.66 -5.93
N GLY A 223 -3.08 15.75 -6.78
CA GLY A 223 -2.53 16.99 -7.33
C GLY A 223 -1.29 17.53 -6.65
N ALA A 224 -0.67 16.80 -5.71
CA ALA A 224 0.57 17.23 -5.04
C ALA A 224 1.82 16.92 -5.88
N GLU A 225 2.86 17.74 -5.73
CA GLU A 225 4.23 17.42 -6.15
C GLU A 225 4.92 16.69 -4.98
N VAL A 226 5.39 15.46 -5.19
CA VAL A 226 5.95 14.64 -4.11
C VAL A 226 7.43 14.35 -4.34
N THR A 227 8.26 14.69 -3.37
CA THR A 227 9.69 14.32 -3.32
C THR A 227 9.89 13.22 -2.28
N VAL A 228 10.36 12.06 -2.71
CA VAL A 228 10.58 10.89 -1.84
C VAL A 228 12.02 10.86 -1.32
N VAL A 229 12.19 10.52 -0.05
CA VAL A 229 13.48 10.22 0.61
C VAL A 229 13.34 8.95 1.45
N ASN A 230 14.42 8.20 1.63
CA ASN A 230 14.37 6.84 2.16
C ASN A 230 14.66 6.72 3.66
N ASP A 231 15.02 7.82 4.32
CA ASP A 231 15.26 7.86 5.76
C ASP A 231 15.20 9.28 6.32
N GLY A 232 15.19 9.42 7.65
CA GLY A 232 15.09 10.71 8.31
C GLY A 232 16.34 11.59 8.16
N ARG A 233 17.52 11.02 7.88
CA ARG A 233 18.74 11.78 7.61
C ARG A 233 18.65 12.46 6.26
N GLN A 234 18.23 11.74 5.23
CA GLN A 234 18.01 12.31 3.89
C GLN A 234 16.93 13.41 3.95
N ALA A 235 15.86 13.18 4.73
CA ALA A 235 14.83 14.19 4.93
C ALA A 235 15.38 15.49 5.54
N LEU A 236 16.21 15.37 6.59
CA LEU A 236 16.86 16.50 7.23
C LEU A 236 17.82 17.22 6.28
N GLU A 237 18.68 16.49 5.58
CA GLU A 237 19.68 17.03 4.66
C GLU A 237 19.01 17.74 3.47
N LEU A 238 18.02 17.13 2.88
CA LEU A 238 17.26 17.73 1.78
C LEU A 238 16.52 18.99 2.23
N PHE A 239 15.85 18.96 3.40
CA PHE A 239 15.17 20.13 3.93
C PHE A 239 16.14 21.27 4.23
N ALA A 240 17.30 20.95 4.83
CA ALA A 240 18.32 21.95 5.15
C ALA A 240 18.97 22.59 3.91
N ALA A 241 19.17 21.80 2.83
CA ALA A 241 19.76 22.27 1.58
C ALA A 241 18.76 23.03 0.68
N SER A 242 17.47 22.82 0.87
CA SER A 242 16.42 23.44 0.05
C SER A 242 16.22 24.91 0.44
N PRO A 243 15.83 25.79 -0.50
CA PRO A 243 15.38 27.14 -0.19
C PRO A 243 14.25 27.14 0.84
N ALA A 244 14.15 28.20 1.64
CA ALA A 244 13.06 28.33 2.60
C ALA A 244 11.68 28.36 1.86
N GLY A 245 10.71 27.58 2.38
CA GLY A 245 9.39 27.49 1.80
C GLY A 245 9.30 26.59 0.55
N THR A 246 10.31 25.74 0.30
CA THR A 246 10.25 24.75 -0.79
C THR A 246 9.18 23.69 -0.55
N PHE A 247 8.98 23.26 0.69
CA PHE A 247 8.00 22.25 1.04
C PHE A 247 6.85 22.83 1.86
N ASP A 248 5.63 22.50 1.45
CA ASP A 248 4.39 22.88 2.15
C ASP A 248 4.05 21.90 3.27
N GLY A 249 4.62 20.68 3.25
CA GLY A 249 4.46 19.69 4.28
C GLY A 249 5.41 18.50 4.13
N ILE A 250 5.59 17.77 5.23
CA ILE A 250 6.46 16.58 5.31
C ILE A 250 5.64 15.42 5.88
N LEU A 251 5.49 14.34 5.11
CA LEU A 251 5.02 13.06 5.61
C LEU A 251 6.24 12.25 6.05
N MET A 252 6.26 11.83 7.32
CA MET A 252 7.45 11.26 7.94
C MET A 252 7.12 9.92 8.60
N ASP A 253 7.65 8.82 8.08
CA ASP A 253 7.59 7.55 8.80
C ASP A 253 8.35 7.68 10.14
N VAL A 254 7.72 7.21 11.19
CA VAL A 254 8.33 7.21 12.54
C VAL A 254 9.46 6.17 12.62
N MET A 255 9.30 5.03 11.95
CA MET A 255 10.19 3.88 12.05
C MET A 255 11.02 3.70 10.78
N MET A 256 12.14 4.38 10.67
CA MET A 256 13.08 4.27 9.56
C MET A 256 14.49 3.90 10.04
N PRO A 257 15.32 3.25 9.19
CA PRO A 257 16.73 2.99 9.47
C PRO A 257 17.54 4.31 9.47
N VAL A 258 18.77 4.25 9.90
CA VAL A 258 19.74 5.37 9.96
C VAL A 258 19.28 6.49 10.91
N MET A 259 18.14 7.14 10.62
CA MET A 259 17.51 8.14 11.48
C MET A 259 15.99 7.96 11.45
N GLY A 260 15.40 7.62 12.59
CA GLY A 260 13.96 7.52 12.73
C GLY A 260 13.25 8.87 12.67
N GLY A 261 11.99 8.88 12.28
CA GLY A 261 11.22 10.10 12.02
C GLY A 261 11.11 11.05 13.20
N LEU A 262 10.99 10.54 14.43
CA LEU A 262 10.96 11.40 15.62
C LEU A 262 12.27 12.19 15.82
N ALA A 263 13.42 11.56 15.54
CA ALA A 263 14.72 12.21 15.61
C ALA A 263 14.88 13.22 14.47
N ALA A 264 14.45 12.87 13.26
CA ALA A 264 14.45 13.74 12.10
C ALA A 264 13.57 14.99 12.31
N ALA A 265 12.37 14.84 12.85
CA ALA A 265 11.47 15.95 13.16
C ALA A 265 12.10 16.92 14.16
N ARG A 266 12.67 16.41 15.26
CA ARG A 266 13.39 17.26 16.23
C ARG A 266 14.57 18.00 15.60
N ALA A 267 15.34 17.32 14.75
CA ALA A 267 16.48 17.92 14.06
C ALA A 267 16.04 19.00 13.06
N ILE A 268 14.96 18.76 12.29
CA ILE A 268 14.38 19.78 11.41
C ILE A 268 13.93 20.99 12.23
N ARG A 269 13.19 20.79 13.33
CA ARG A 269 12.71 21.88 14.20
C ARG A 269 13.83 22.69 14.83
N ALA A 270 15.02 22.09 15.02
CA ALA A 270 16.21 22.76 15.58
C ALA A 270 17.00 23.56 14.55
N LEU A 271 16.69 23.48 13.25
CA LEU A 271 17.39 24.27 12.24
C LEU A 271 17.18 25.78 12.45
N PRO A 272 18.20 26.61 12.23
CA PRO A 272 18.13 28.07 12.45
C PRO A 272 17.44 28.78 11.27
N ARG A 273 16.22 28.35 10.93
CA ARG A 273 15.41 28.91 9.84
C ARG A 273 13.92 28.92 10.21
N LYS A 274 13.21 29.96 9.81
CA LYS A 274 11.83 30.20 10.27
C LYS A 274 10.85 29.11 9.77
N ASP A 275 10.97 28.66 8.53
CA ASP A 275 10.12 27.66 7.96
C ASP A 275 10.29 26.27 8.59
N ALA A 276 11.45 25.96 9.15
CA ALA A 276 11.68 24.73 9.88
C ALA A 276 10.78 24.57 11.13
N GLN A 277 10.34 25.70 11.72
CA GLN A 277 9.43 25.67 12.85
C GLN A 277 7.95 25.65 12.41
N LEU A 278 7.66 26.05 11.18
CA LEU A 278 6.31 26.24 10.66
C LEU A 278 5.84 25.09 9.75
N VAL A 279 6.75 24.47 8.99
CA VAL A 279 6.39 23.40 8.05
C VAL A 279 5.64 22.29 8.77
N PRO A 280 4.44 21.90 8.32
CA PRO A 280 3.73 20.79 8.90
C PRO A 280 4.52 19.48 8.72
N ILE A 281 4.75 18.76 9.83
CA ILE A 281 5.32 17.41 9.81
C ILE A 281 4.24 16.45 10.29
N ILE A 282 3.84 15.53 9.42
CA ILE A 282 2.78 14.56 9.66
C ILE A 282 3.43 13.19 9.87
N ALA A 283 3.28 12.64 11.07
CA ALA A 283 3.81 11.32 11.39
C ALA A 283 3.03 10.24 10.64
N MET A 284 3.73 9.26 10.06
CA MET A 284 3.15 8.00 9.58
C MET A 284 3.57 6.90 10.56
N THR A 285 2.61 6.25 11.23
CA THR A 285 2.89 5.27 12.27
C THR A 285 2.23 3.94 11.98
N ALA A 286 2.90 2.83 12.34
CA ALA A 286 2.30 1.49 12.26
C ALA A 286 1.21 1.26 13.34
N ASN A 287 1.12 2.12 14.37
CA ASN A 287 0.17 2.05 15.47
C ASN A 287 -0.53 3.38 15.65
N ALA A 288 -1.87 3.32 15.82
CA ALA A 288 -2.71 4.47 16.15
C ALA A 288 -2.91 4.65 17.66
N PHE A 289 -2.01 4.11 18.50
CA PHE A 289 -2.15 4.25 19.96
C PHE A 289 -1.85 5.69 20.42
N VAL A 290 -2.59 6.12 21.45
CA VAL A 290 -2.49 7.46 22.05
C VAL A 290 -1.05 7.80 22.47
N GLU A 291 -0.28 6.81 22.93
CA GLU A 291 1.12 7.01 23.34
C GLU A 291 2.06 7.39 22.19
N ASP A 292 1.88 6.80 21.00
CA ASP A 292 2.72 7.10 19.83
C ASP A 292 2.35 8.45 19.22
N ALA A 293 1.08 8.84 19.29
CA ALA A 293 0.63 10.18 18.93
C ALA A 293 1.25 11.24 19.86
N GLN A 294 1.29 10.98 21.18
CA GLN A 294 1.91 11.89 22.14
C GLN A 294 3.43 12.07 21.90
N LYS A 295 4.14 10.98 21.60
CA LYS A 295 5.58 11.05 21.27
C LYS A 295 5.85 11.84 20.00
N SER A 296 4.99 11.70 18.99
CA SER A 296 5.08 12.45 17.73
C SER A 296 4.86 13.94 17.96
N MET A 297 3.86 14.32 18.73
CA MET A 297 3.61 15.72 19.11
C MET A 297 4.76 16.32 19.92
N GLN A 298 5.33 15.56 20.88
CA GLN A 298 6.51 15.99 21.67
C GLN A 298 7.76 16.15 20.80
N ALA A 299 7.85 15.44 19.67
CA ALA A 299 8.91 15.60 18.70
C ALA A 299 8.72 16.82 17.77
N GLY A 300 7.63 17.56 17.91
CA GLY A 300 7.30 18.72 17.09
C GLY A 300 6.57 18.40 15.80
N MET A 301 5.96 17.22 15.69
CA MET A 301 5.07 16.89 14.58
C MET A 301 3.66 17.45 14.81
N ASN A 302 2.93 17.74 13.73
CA ASN A 302 1.66 18.46 13.77
C ASN A 302 0.42 17.53 13.74
N ALA A 303 0.57 16.36 13.13
CA ALA A 303 -0.49 15.38 13.03
C ALA A 303 0.10 13.97 12.92
N HIS A 304 -0.77 12.96 12.98
CA HIS A 304 -0.37 11.57 12.77
C HIS A 304 -1.36 10.85 11.86
N LEU A 305 -0.85 9.91 11.08
CA LEU A 305 -1.57 9.01 10.20
C LEU A 305 -1.17 7.58 10.53
N ALA A 306 -2.15 6.70 10.66
CA ALA A 306 -1.89 5.28 10.82
C ALA A 306 -1.53 4.67 9.47
N LYS A 307 -0.52 3.83 9.43
CA LYS A 307 -0.23 2.96 8.29
C LYS A 307 -1.08 1.68 8.37
N PRO A 308 -1.53 1.21 7.23
CA PRO A 308 -1.36 1.71 5.88
C PRO A 308 -2.24 2.96 5.64
N LEU A 309 -1.77 3.88 4.77
CA LEU A 309 -2.40 5.18 4.56
C LEU A 309 -3.79 5.04 3.89
N ASP A 310 -4.81 5.53 4.57
CA ASP A 310 -6.12 5.81 3.97
C ASP A 310 -6.04 7.13 3.20
N ILE A 311 -6.23 7.10 1.89
CA ILE A 311 -6.03 8.26 1.03
C ILE A 311 -6.95 9.43 1.38
N HIS A 312 -8.23 9.19 1.68
CA HIS A 312 -9.18 10.25 2.01
C HIS A 312 -8.82 10.92 3.33
N LYS A 313 -8.45 10.12 4.33
CA LYS A 313 -7.94 10.62 5.61
C LYS A 313 -6.65 11.38 5.45
N THR A 314 -5.74 10.85 4.63
CA THR A 314 -4.43 11.46 4.37
C THR A 314 -4.60 12.82 3.71
N ILE A 315 -5.39 12.93 2.64
CA ILE A 315 -5.68 14.20 1.97
C ILE A 315 -6.35 15.19 2.93
N ALA A 316 -7.31 14.74 3.73
CA ALA A 316 -7.99 15.61 4.71
C ALA A 316 -7.01 16.17 5.74
N VAL A 317 -6.11 15.34 6.29
CA VAL A 317 -5.11 15.76 7.28
C VAL A 317 -4.08 16.71 6.65
N ILE A 318 -3.57 16.40 5.45
CA ILE A 318 -2.63 17.28 4.75
C ILE A 318 -3.29 18.63 4.46
N ALA A 319 -4.51 18.63 3.89
CA ALA A 319 -5.23 19.86 3.59
C ALA A 319 -5.54 20.71 4.83
N ALA A 320 -5.73 20.08 6.00
CA ALA A 320 -5.93 20.78 7.26
C ALA A 320 -4.64 21.37 7.85
N CYS A 321 -3.49 20.72 7.60
CA CYS A 321 -2.19 21.14 8.16
C CYS A 321 -1.44 22.13 7.25
N CYS A 322 -1.61 22.02 5.92
CA CYS A 322 -0.83 22.77 4.91
C CYS A 322 -1.56 24.01 4.34
N ARG A 323 -2.68 24.41 4.93
CA ARG A 323 -3.42 25.63 4.55
C ARG A 323 -3.19 26.77 5.51
#